data_edad99bcf72db156392c6d851ddf8db1
#
_entry.id   edad99bcf72db156392c6d851ddf8db1
#
_cell.length_a   1.000
_cell.length_b   1.000
_cell.length_c   1.000
_cell.angle_alpha   90.00
_cell.angle_beta   90.00
_cell.angle_gamma   90.00
#
_symmetry.space_group_name_H-M   'P 1'
#
loop_
_entity.id
_entity.type
_entity.pdbx_description
1 polymer ?
#
loop_
_entity_poly.entity_id
_entity_poly.type
_entity_poly.pdbx_seq_one_letter_code
_entity_poly.pdbx_strand_id
1 'polypeptide(L)'
;MSPELRWSNRGPGYFFEPALGYHVTQYDLKNAVMGEPSTPTRSLPYGRLDAGLVFERAAGSAGQRTQTLEPRMVYSYVPYRNQDELPIFDTALPDLNLTELFRTNRYVGDDRIGDANQLAVGLTTRLFDHVSGAQYLSATIGQIRYFSIPRVTIPEDILRLESGLPVAGLPLVNPLAWPGLFVTNARAPGSQPFPGQTYATPNCQLGANAPGCQIGVITPGQIGVQYPASDIVSEISLTGYKHLSLDLNYQWNPYTSHTDKEEIEVQYHPDSSRVVNLGYRFQEGILKQYDTSFAWPIGGHWNAVGRWVYSLADRTTIEQIAGFEYKSCCYRIQVVQRRYLRRISGGATAGLDTSIALQLELTGLSSVGKPADTFLQKEIRGYTARDPANREIP
;
A
#
# COMPACT_ATOMS: atom_id res chain seq x y z
N MET A 1 -1.20 15.58 -22.35
CA MET A 1 -1.37 14.64 -23.46
C MET A 1 -0.21 13.67 -23.48
N SER A 2 -0.47 12.35 -23.65
CA SER A 2 0.59 11.33 -23.59
C SER A 2 0.43 10.34 -24.74
N PRO A 3 0.72 10.76 -26.00
CA PRO A 3 0.68 9.86 -27.14
C PRO A 3 1.71 8.73 -26.95
N GLU A 4 1.30 7.49 -27.23
CA GLU A 4 2.12 6.29 -27.16
C GLU A 4 1.90 5.44 -28.42
N LEU A 5 3.02 4.97 -28.97
CA LEU A 5 3.04 3.96 -30.02
C LEU A 5 3.51 2.64 -29.38
N ARG A 6 2.65 1.64 -29.39
CA ARG A 6 2.93 0.30 -28.85
C ARG A 6 2.82 -0.73 -29.95
N TRP A 7 3.79 -1.61 -30.03
CA TRP A 7 3.72 -2.81 -30.84
C TRP A 7 3.55 -4.01 -29.94
N SER A 8 2.49 -4.80 -30.16
CA SER A 8 2.19 -5.97 -29.34
C SER A 8 2.38 -7.24 -30.16
N ASN A 9 3.28 -8.10 -29.72
CA ASN A 9 3.49 -9.43 -30.25
C ASN A 9 3.25 -10.43 -29.12
N ARG A 10 2.16 -11.21 -29.23
CA ARG A 10 1.75 -12.18 -28.22
C ARG A 10 1.54 -13.55 -28.84
N GLY A 11 2.08 -14.58 -28.21
CA GLY A 11 1.85 -15.99 -28.50
C GLY A 11 1.33 -16.74 -27.27
N PRO A 12 1.02 -18.01 -27.41
CA PRO A 12 0.51 -18.80 -26.28
C PRO A 12 1.42 -18.85 -25.04
N GLY A 13 2.74 -18.79 -25.26
CA GLY A 13 3.72 -18.90 -24.18
C GLY A 13 4.65 -17.69 -24.03
N TYR A 14 4.36 -16.56 -24.71
CA TYR A 14 5.19 -15.37 -24.61
C TYR A 14 4.43 -14.09 -24.96
N PHE A 15 4.97 -12.98 -24.49
CA PHE A 15 4.64 -11.65 -25.01
C PHE A 15 5.88 -10.77 -25.10
N PHE A 16 5.86 -9.83 -26.07
CA PHE A 16 6.91 -8.85 -26.30
C PHE A 16 6.27 -7.55 -26.79
N GLU A 17 6.34 -6.50 -25.96
CA GLU A 17 5.59 -5.27 -26.14
C GLU A 17 6.49 -4.03 -25.96
N PRO A 18 7.25 -3.65 -26.98
CA PRO A 18 7.92 -2.36 -26.99
C PRO A 18 6.91 -1.23 -27.16
N ALA A 19 7.14 -0.13 -26.44
CA ALA A 19 6.37 1.09 -26.54
C ALA A 19 7.29 2.30 -26.51
N LEU A 20 6.96 3.31 -27.28
CA LEU A 20 7.59 4.63 -27.29
C LEU A 20 6.50 5.68 -27.14
N GLY A 21 6.73 6.63 -26.27
CA GLY A 21 5.73 7.66 -26.03
C GLY A 21 6.38 9.00 -25.69
N TYR A 22 5.51 9.99 -25.54
CA TYR A 22 5.91 11.35 -25.27
C TYR A 22 4.90 12.02 -24.33
N HIS A 23 5.35 12.47 -23.17
CA HIS A 23 4.52 13.21 -22.23
C HIS A 23 4.62 14.70 -22.49
N VAL A 24 3.48 15.37 -22.69
CA VAL A 24 3.38 16.83 -22.78
C VAL A 24 2.36 17.31 -21.76
N THR A 25 2.78 18.18 -20.86
CA THR A 25 1.92 18.86 -19.90
C THR A 25 2.21 20.34 -19.93
N GLN A 26 1.16 21.16 -19.98
CA GLN A 26 1.20 22.61 -19.86
C GLN A 26 0.28 23.01 -18.71
N TYR A 27 0.79 23.86 -17.84
CA TYR A 27 0.03 24.43 -16.73
C TYR A 27 -0.33 25.89 -17.04
N ASP A 28 -1.44 26.36 -16.50
CA ASP A 28 -1.85 27.76 -16.49
C ASP A 28 -2.19 28.14 -15.05
N LEU A 29 -1.27 28.87 -14.40
CA LEU A 29 -1.31 29.20 -12.99
C LEU A 29 -1.82 30.62 -12.80
N LYS A 30 -3.05 30.79 -12.28
CA LYS A 30 -3.66 32.12 -12.06
C LYS A 30 -2.99 32.91 -10.94
N ASN A 31 -2.31 32.24 -9.99
CA ASN A 31 -1.64 32.84 -8.84
C ASN A 31 -0.21 32.29 -8.72
N ALA A 32 0.58 32.41 -9.77
CA ALA A 32 1.99 32.01 -9.72
C ALA A 32 2.74 32.83 -8.65
N VAL A 33 3.63 32.17 -7.91
CA VAL A 33 4.48 32.85 -6.94
C VAL A 33 5.42 33.81 -7.68
N MET A 34 5.70 34.94 -7.07
CA MET A 34 6.55 35.97 -7.67
C MET A 34 7.93 35.40 -8.03
N GLY A 35 8.26 35.37 -9.32
CA GLY A 35 9.50 34.78 -9.84
C GLY A 35 9.34 33.41 -10.49
N GLU A 36 8.16 32.77 -10.38
CA GLU A 36 7.87 31.51 -11.06
C GLU A 36 7.08 31.74 -12.36
N PRO A 37 7.29 30.89 -13.39
CA PRO A 37 6.54 31.01 -14.63
C PRO A 37 5.04 30.72 -14.40
N SER A 38 4.16 31.58 -14.95
CA SER A 38 2.72 31.37 -14.89
C SER A 38 2.23 30.24 -15.81
N THR A 39 3.01 29.88 -16.81
CA THR A 39 2.66 28.83 -17.78
C THR A 39 3.81 27.83 -17.96
N PRO A 40 4.20 27.12 -16.89
CA PRO A 40 5.27 26.14 -16.99
C PRO A 40 4.84 24.97 -17.87
N THR A 41 5.80 24.41 -18.62
CA THR A 41 5.57 23.28 -19.51
C THR A 41 6.56 22.17 -19.25
N ARG A 42 6.12 20.95 -19.44
CA ARG A 42 6.97 19.77 -19.42
C ARG A 42 6.77 18.96 -20.68
N SER A 43 7.86 18.54 -21.26
CA SER A 43 7.86 17.62 -22.38
C SER A 43 8.98 16.60 -22.24
N LEU A 44 8.68 15.30 -22.31
CA LEU A 44 9.65 14.22 -22.22
C LEU A 44 9.26 12.99 -23.04
N PRO A 45 10.21 12.43 -23.80
CA PRO A 45 10.04 11.12 -24.40
C PRO A 45 10.18 10.03 -23.33
N TYR A 46 9.61 8.87 -23.59
CA TYR A 46 9.87 7.65 -22.82
C TYR A 46 9.88 6.43 -23.72
N GLY A 47 10.62 5.42 -23.30
CA GLY A 47 10.64 4.10 -23.92
C GLY A 47 10.37 3.03 -22.88
N ARG A 48 9.59 2.02 -23.27
CA ARG A 48 9.28 0.86 -22.44
C ARG A 48 9.37 -0.40 -23.28
N LEU A 49 9.95 -1.44 -22.71
CA LEU A 49 9.92 -2.78 -23.25
C LEU A 49 9.36 -3.71 -22.17
N ASP A 50 8.21 -4.33 -22.43
CA ASP A 50 7.58 -5.31 -21.54
C ASP A 50 7.61 -6.67 -22.24
N ALA A 51 8.24 -7.65 -21.59
CA ALA A 51 8.40 -8.98 -22.15
C ALA A 51 8.25 -10.06 -21.08
N GLY A 52 7.68 -11.18 -21.45
CA GLY A 52 7.52 -12.32 -20.55
C GLY A 52 7.31 -13.63 -21.29
N LEU A 53 7.52 -14.70 -20.52
CA LEU A 53 7.28 -16.08 -20.96
C LEU A 53 6.26 -16.72 -20.03
N VAL A 54 5.54 -17.70 -20.53
CA VAL A 54 4.61 -18.53 -19.76
C VAL A 54 4.93 -19.98 -20.02
N PHE A 55 5.40 -20.67 -18.99
CA PHE A 55 5.61 -22.10 -19.00
C PHE A 55 4.48 -22.78 -18.23
N GLU A 56 3.96 -23.87 -18.77
CA GLU A 56 2.88 -24.61 -18.14
C GLU A 56 3.28 -26.08 -17.93
N ARG A 57 2.82 -26.66 -16.83
CA ARG A 57 2.92 -28.10 -16.58
C ARG A 57 1.70 -28.62 -15.86
N ALA A 58 1.37 -29.87 -16.11
CA ALA A 58 0.42 -30.61 -15.29
C ALA A 58 1.02 -30.85 -13.89
N ALA A 59 0.22 -30.65 -12.85
CA ALA A 59 0.63 -30.78 -11.45
C ALA A 59 -0.42 -31.59 -10.66
N GLY A 60 -0.02 -32.12 -9.51
CA GLY A 60 -0.86 -32.93 -8.64
C GLY A 60 -1.00 -34.39 -9.11
N SER A 61 -1.62 -35.21 -8.25
CA SER A 61 -1.93 -36.60 -8.60
C SER A 61 -2.93 -36.63 -9.76
N ALA A 62 -2.59 -37.36 -10.81
CA ALA A 62 -3.39 -37.50 -12.04
C ALA A 62 -3.61 -36.22 -12.88
N GLY A 63 -2.75 -35.16 -12.73
CA GLY A 63 -2.83 -33.99 -13.60
C GLY A 63 -4.07 -33.10 -13.37
N GLN A 64 -4.68 -33.15 -12.21
CA GLN A 64 -5.88 -32.39 -11.88
C GLN A 64 -5.63 -30.87 -11.76
N ARG A 65 -4.38 -30.45 -11.80
CA ARG A 65 -3.98 -29.05 -11.67
C ARG A 65 -3.05 -28.64 -12.79
N THR A 66 -3.08 -27.36 -13.12
CA THR A 66 -2.11 -26.74 -14.03
C THR A 66 -1.26 -25.77 -13.22
N GLN A 67 0.06 -25.91 -13.30
CA GLN A 67 0.99 -24.95 -12.72
C GLN A 67 1.64 -24.14 -13.82
N THR A 68 1.70 -22.82 -13.65
CA THR A 68 2.44 -21.91 -14.52
C THR A 68 3.72 -21.43 -13.85
N LEU A 69 4.71 -21.06 -14.67
CA LEU A 69 5.89 -20.29 -14.28
C LEU A 69 6.06 -19.17 -15.28
N GLU A 70 6.01 -17.92 -14.79
CA GLU A 70 5.86 -16.73 -15.61
C GLU A 70 6.97 -15.71 -15.29
N PRO A 71 8.17 -15.84 -15.87
CA PRO A 71 9.16 -14.78 -15.82
C PRO A 71 8.71 -13.58 -16.66
N ARG A 72 8.83 -12.38 -16.09
CA ARG A 72 8.53 -11.09 -16.74
C ARG A 72 9.64 -10.11 -16.50
N MET A 73 9.93 -9.30 -17.51
CA MET A 73 10.84 -8.16 -17.41
C MET A 73 10.22 -6.91 -18.03
N VAL A 74 10.48 -5.77 -17.40
CA VAL A 74 10.11 -4.47 -17.94
C VAL A 74 11.33 -3.57 -17.89
N TYR A 75 11.82 -3.18 -19.06
CA TYR A 75 12.83 -2.12 -19.16
C TYR A 75 12.13 -0.79 -19.40
N SER A 76 12.48 0.22 -18.61
CA SER A 76 11.92 1.58 -18.72
C SER A 76 13.04 2.60 -18.82
N TYR A 77 12.90 3.50 -19.80
CA TYR A 77 13.80 4.64 -19.99
C TYR A 77 13.01 5.93 -20.10
N VAL A 78 13.26 6.84 -19.17
CA VAL A 78 12.71 8.21 -19.15
C VAL A 78 13.87 9.14 -18.83
N PRO A 79 14.28 10.05 -19.75
CA PRO A 79 15.39 10.96 -19.49
C PRO A 79 15.02 11.97 -18.40
N TYR A 80 16.01 12.34 -17.61
CA TYR A 80 15.83 13.39 -16.60
C TYR A 80 15.42 14.73 -17.22
N ARG A 81 14.44 15.38 -16.62
CA ARG A 81 14.10 16.78 -16.83
C ARG A 81 13.90 17.43 -15.47
N ASN A 82 14.41 18.65 -15.31
CA ASN A 82 14.12 19.43 -14.11
C ASN A 82 12.62 19.76 -14.08
N GLN A 83 11.98 19.48 -12.95
CA GLN A 83 10.55 19.69 -12.70
C GLN A 83 10.31 20.49 -11.41
N ASP A 84 11.35 21.10 -10.83
CA ASP A 84 11.24 21.79 -9.52
C ASP A 84 10.29 22.97 -9.56
N GLU A 85 10.16 23.66 -10.72
CA GLU A 85 9.26 24.78 -10.93
C GLU A 85 7.84 24.37 -11.32
N LEU A 86 7.58 23.08 -11.46
CA LEU A 86 6.24 22.60 -11.79
C LEU A 86 5.40 22.43 -10.53
N PRO A 87 4.11 22.81 -10.57
CA PRO A 87 3.21 22.60 -9.44
C PRO A 87 3.01 21.12 -9.15
N ILE A 88 2.59 20.79 -7.93
CA ILE A 88 2.20 19.46 -7.49
C ILE A 88 0.79 19.56 -6.93
N PHE A 89 -0.16 18.86 -7.53
CA PHE A 89 -1.57 18.84 -7.12
C PHE A 89 -1.99 17.44 -6.63
N ASP A 90 -1.60 16.39 -7.34
CA ASP A 90 -2.09 15.03 -7.12
C ASP A 90 -0.98 13.97 -7.13
N THR A 91 0.28 14.38 -7.12
CA THR A 91 1.40 13.43 -7.17
C THR A 91 1.77 12.91 -5.80
N ALA A 92 1.84 11.60 -5.67
CA ALA A 92 2.33 10.87 -4.52
C ALA A 92 3.37 9.82 -4.93
N LEU A 93 4.21 9.41 -3.98
CA LEU A 93 5.10 8.27 -4.13
C LEU A 93 4.47 7.07 -3.41
N PRO A 94 3.87 6.13 -4.13
CA PRO A 94 3.29 4.94 -3.52
C PRO A 94 4.36 4.02 -2.95
N ASP A 95 3.98 3.20 -1.99
CA ASP A 95 4.83 2.11 -1.47
C ASP A 95 5.16 1.13 -2.59
N LEU A 96 6.41 0.67 -2.62
CA LEU A 96 6.83 -0.35 -3.57
C LEU A 96 6.06 -1.66 -3.31
N ASN A 97 5.41 -2.16 -4.35
CA ASN A 97 4.68 -3.42 -4.37
C ASN A 97 4.75 -4.03 -5.77
N LEU A 98 4.12 -5.17 -6.02
CA LEU A 98 4.16 -5.81 -7.34
C LEU A 98 3.54 -4.98 -8.46
N THR A 99 2.54 -4.15 -8.17
CA THR A 99 1.95 -3.25 -9.16
C THR A 99 2.92 -2.15 -9.54
N GLU A 100 3.54 -1.53 -8.54
CA GLU A 100 4.52 -0.45 -8.73
C GLU A 100 5.82 -0.96 -9.35
N LEU A 101 6.19 -2.23 -9.10
CA LEU A 101 7.39 -2.86 -9.64
C LEU A 101 7.50 -2.71 -11.18
N PHE A 102 6.39 -2.85 -11.88
CA PHE A 102 6.37 -2.83 -13.35
C PHE A 102 5.87 -1.50 -13.95
N ARG A 103 5.71 -0.45 -13.14
CA ARG A 103 5.34 0.88 -13.63
C ARG A 103 6.53 1.61 -14.24
N THR A 104 6.27 2.40 -15.27
CA THR A 104 7.28 3.27 -15.88
C THR A 104 7.52 4.52 -15.06
N ASN A 105 6.44 5.14 -14.56
CA ASN A 105 6.51 6.26 -13.63
C ASN A 105 6.35 5.74 -12.20
N ARG A 106 7.33 6.00 -11.32
CA ARG A 106 7.27 5.62 -9.90
C ARG A 106 6.27 6.45 -9.08
N TYR A 107 5.81 7.58 -9.62
CA TYR A 107 4.80 8.42 -8.99
C TYR A 107 3.40 8.06 -9.47
N VAL A 108 2.40 8.21 -8.60
CA VAL A 108 1.00 8.32 -8.99
C VAL A 108 0.69 9.79 -9.25
N GLY A 109 -0.35 10.06 -10.04
CA GLY A 109 -0.60 11.41 -10.56
C GLY A 109 0.29 11.77 -11.74
N ASP A 110 0.01 12.89 -12.37
CA ASP A 110 0.67 13.31 -13.61
C ASP A 110 1.55 14.57 -13.45
N ASP A 111 1.65 15.14 -12.23
CA ASP A 111 2.44 16.35 -12.02
C ASP A 111 3.94 16.07 -11.96
N ARG A 112 4.32 14.89 -11.52
CA ARG A 112 5.71 14.43 -11.56
C ARG A 112 5.86 13.18 -12.41
N ILE A 113 6.79 13.21 -13.33
CA ILE A 113 7.21 12.01 -14.08
C ILE A 113 8.66 11.70 -13.69
N GLY A 114 8.83 10.58 -13.01
CA GLY A 114 10.15 10.12 -12.58
C GLY A 114 11.05 9.82 -13.78
N ASP A 115 12.29 10.30 -13.72
CA ASP A 115 13.33 9.81 -14.62
C ASP A 115 13.59 8.33 -14.30
N ALA A 116 13.83 7.54 -15.32
CA ALA A 116 14.04 6.10 -15.22
C ALA A 116 15.09 5.61 -16.23
N ASN A 117 15.96 4.78 -15.76
CA ASN A 117 16.81 3.90 -16.56
C ASN A 117 16.94 2.62 -15.73
N GLN A 118 15.96 1.72 -15.88
CA GLN A 118 15.77 0.62 -14.97
C GLN A 118 15.22 -0.61 -15.65
N LEU A 119 15.52 -1.76 -15.07
CA LEU A 119 14.99 -3.07 -15.44
C LEU A 119 14.26 -3.67 -14.23
N ALA A 120 12.96 -3.80 -14.32
CA ALA A 120 12.17 -4.57 -13.38
C ALA A 120 12.12 -6.04 -13.82
N VAL A 121 12.40 -6.94 -12.92
CA VAL A 121 12.28 -8.39 -13.16
C VAL A 121 11.35 -9.00 -12.12
N GLY A 122 10.54 -9.95 -12.55
CA GLY A 122 9.65 -10.70 -11.67
C GLY A 122 9.44 -12.12 -12.15
N LEU A 123 9.16 -12.98 -11.19
CA LEU A 123 8.86 -14.37 -11.42
C LEU A 123 7.58 -14.71 -10.68
N THR A 124 6.56 -15.14 -11.43
CA THR A 124 5.27 -15.56 -10.87
C THR A 124 5.07 -17.05 -11.11
N THR A 125 4.54 -17.76 -10.13
CA THR A 125 4.00 -19.10 -10.30
C THR A 125 2.56 -19.12 -9.84
N ARG A 126 1.69 -19.79 -10.60
CA ARG A 126 0.27 -19.97 -10.26
C ARG A 126 -0.11 -21.44 -10.34
N LEU A 127 -1.07 -21.80 -9.52
CA LEU A 127 -1.65 -23.12 -9.50
C LEU A 127 -3.15 -23.01 -9.71
N PHE A 128 -3.62 -23.62 -10.78
CA PHE A 128 -5.03 -23.64 -11.17
C PHE A 128 -5.62 -25.04 -11.07
N ASP A 129 -6.91 -25.08 -10.81
CA ASP A 129 -7.70 -26.29 -11.08
C ASP A 129 -7.86 -26.48 -12.57
N HIS A 130 -7.57 -27.68 -13.05
CA HIS A 130 -7.59 -27.96 -14.48
C HIS A 130 -9.00 -27.94 -15.09
N VAL A 131 -10.02 -28.22 -14.30
CA VAL A 131 -11.41 -28.33 -14.76
C VAL A 131 -12.14 -27.00 -14.63
N SER A 132 -12.08 -26.37 -13.46
CA SER A 132 -12.80 -25.14 -13.18
C SER A 132 -12.03 -23.87 -13.57
N GLY A 133 -10.71 -23.97 -13.78
CA GLY A 133 -9.84 -22.81 -13.98
C GLY A 133 -9.64 -21.98 -12.70
N ALA A 134 -10.14 -22.39 -11.56
CA ALA A 134 -9.99 -21.66 -10.31
C ALA A 134 -8.51 -21.60 -9.88
N GLN A 135 -8.03 -20.41 -9.54
CA GLN A 135 -6.67 -20.21 -9.03
C GLN A 135 -6.63 -20.51 -7.53
N TYR A 136 -5.80 -21.47 -7.13
CA TYR A 136 -5.57 -21.80 -5.73
C TYR A 136 -4.38 -21.08 -5.12
N LEU A 137 -3.30 -20.89 -5.89
CA LEU A 137 -2.07 -20.27 -5.42
C LEU A 137 -1.56 -19.30 -6.49
N SER A 138 -1.11 -18.16 -6.02
CA SER A 138 -0.23 -17.26 -6.76
C SER A 138 0.93 -16.89 -5.88
N ALA A 139 2.15 -17.00 -6.38
CA ALA A 139 3.34 -16.54 -5.68
C ALA A 139 4.21 -15.76 -6.67
N THR A 140 4.55 -14.54 -6.31
CA THR A 140 5.36 -13.63 -7.14
C THR A 140 6.50 -13.07 -6.30
N ILE A 141 7.66 -12.96 -6.91
CA ILE A 141 8.82 -12.25 -6.38
C ILE A 141 9.40 -11.35 -7.46
N GLY A 142 9.88 -10.18 -7.08
CA GLY A 142 10.49 -9.28 -8.07
C GLY A 142 11.34 -8.19 -7.45
N GLN A 143 12.14 -7.53 -8.32
CA GLN A 143 13.07 -6.48 -7.96
C GLN A 143 13.33 -5.56 -9.15
N ILE A 144 13.64 -4.28 -8.88
CA ILE A 144 14.09 -3.32 -9.89
C ILE A 144 15.61 -3.17 -9.80
N ARG A 145 16.28 -3.28 -10.94
CA ARG A 145 17.68 -2.89 -11.11
C ARG A 145 17.75 -1.49 -11.72
N TYR A 146 18.41 -0.56 -11.06
CA TYR A 146 18.62 0.80 -11.53
C TYR A 146 19.97 0.89 -12.26
N PHE A 147 19.98 1.41 -13.49
CA PHE A 147 21.19 1.71 -14.25
C PHE A 147 21.63 3.17 -14.09
N SER A 148 20.70 4.03 -13.66
CA SER A 148 21.00 5.39 -13.21
C SER A 148 20.16 5.70 -11.97
N ILE A 149 20.71 6.55 -11.10
CA ILE A 149 19.99 7.01 -9.91
C ILE A 149 18.90 7.98 -10.36
N PRO A 150 17.61 7.74 -10.00
CA PRO A 150 16.52 8.67 -10.26
C PRO A 150 16.75 10.00 -9.55
N ARG A 151 16.54 11.12 -10.26
CA ARG A 151 16.82 12.48 -9.78
C ARG A 151 15.59 13.33 -9.55
N VAL A 152 14.48 13.03 -10.22
CA VAL A 152 13.21 13.72 -10.00
C VAL A 152 12.66 13.33 -8.62
N THR A 153 12.39 14.30 -7.77
CA THR A 153 11.89 14.09 -6.39
C THR A 153 10.61 14.88 -6.15
N ILE A 154 9.89 14.52 -5.09
CA ILE A 154 8.77 15.30 -4.54
C ILE A 154 9.32 16.15 -3.40
N PRO A 155 8.93 17.43 -3.27
CA PRO A 155 9.27 18.26 -2.12
C PRO A 155 8.88 17.59 -0.80
N GLU A 156 9.70 17.77 0.22
CA GLU A 156 9.58 17.06 1.50
C GLU A 156 8.33 17.43 2.31
N ASP A 157 7.83 18.66 2.19
CA ASP A 157 6.61 19.11 2.82
C ASP A 157 5.38 18.34 2.32
N ILE A 158 5.32 17.97 1.04
CA ILE A 158 4.26 17.13 0.49
C ILE A 158 4.35 15.71 1.06
N LEU A 159 5.55 15.12 1.10
CA LEU A 159 5.75 13.80 1.71
C LEU A 159 5.36 13.78 3.20
N ARG A 160 5.51 14.91 3.91
CA ARG A 160 5.08 15.04 5.31
C ARG A 160 3.57 15.11 5.47
N LEU A 161 2.89 15.85 4.59
CA LEU A 161 1.42 15.92 4.60
C LEU A 161 0.80 14.54 4.41
N GLU A 162 1.34 13.75 3.50
CA GLU A 162 0.90 12.39 3.25
C GLU A 162 1.18 11.43 4.42
N SER A 163 2.30 11.60 5.10
CA SER A 163 2.65 10.80 6.29
C SER A 163 1.92 11.20 7.57
N GLY A 164 1.12 12.29 7.53
CA GLY A 164 0.38 12.80 8.69
C GLY A 164 1.25 13.43 9.78
N LEU A 165 2.48 13.80 9.46
CA LEU A 165 3.40 14.46 10.39
C LEU A 165 3.10 15.97 10.49
N PRO A 166 3.28 16.61 11.67
CA PRO A 166 3.00 18.02 11.84
C PRO A 166 3.94 18.92 11.00
N VAL A 167 3.34 19.85 10.26
CA VAL A 167 4.04 20.76 9.31
C VAL A 167 4.69 21.97 9.99
N ALA A 168 4.40 22.24 11.27
CA ALA A 168 4.77 23.48 11.92
C ALA A 168 6.15 23.46 12.61
N GLY A 169 7.09 24.24 12.08
CA GLY A 169 8.20 24.85 12.84
C GLY A 169 9.33 23.94 13.31
N LEU A 170 9.34 22.67 12.95
CA LEU A 170 10.44 21.75 13.27
C LEU A 170 11.42 21.63 12.10
N PRO A 171 12.73 21.49 12.40
CA PRO A 171 13.72 21.22 11.35
C PRO A 171 13.33 19.96 10.58
N LEU A 172 13.63 19.98 9.31
CA LEU A 172 13.29 18.95 8.33
C LEU A 172 13.81 17.57 8.79
N VAL A 173 12.90 16.71 9.20
CA VAL A 173 13.19 15.30 9.45
C VAL A 173 12.69 14.54 8.23
N ASN A 174 13.54 13.79 7.57
CA ASN A 174 13.10 12.84 6.56
C ASN A 174 12.73 11.51 7.26
N PRO A 175 11.43 11.23 7.51
CA PRO A 175 11.03 10.06 8.28
C PRO A 175 11.21 8.74 7.52
N LEU A 176 11.33 8.81 6.18
CA LEU A 176 11.46 7.63 5.33
C LEU A 176 12.91 7.15 5.19
N ALA A 177 13.89 8.07 5.32
CA ALA A 177 15.29 7.71 5.17
C ALA A 177 15.99 7.49 6.53
N TRP A 178 15.68 8.34 7.55
CA TRP A 178 16.35 8.31 8.85
C TRP A 178 15.47 8.94 9.94
N PRO A 179 14.76 8.18 10.73
CA PRO A 179 14.02 8.72 11.87
C PRO A 179 14.98 9.50 12.79
N GLY A 180 14.73 10.80 12.92
CA GLY A 180 15.54 11.67 13.76
C GLY A 180 16.72 12.39 13.07
N LEU A 181 16.85 12.30 11.74
CA LEU A 181 17.84 13.06 10.99
C LEU A 181 17.31 14.47 10.69
N PHE A 182 18.09 15.51 10.99
CA PHE A 182 17.80 16.90 10.62
C PHE A 182 18.72 17.31 9.47
N VAL A 183 18.16 17.91 8.45
CA VAL A 183 18.93 18.48 7.34
C VAL A 183 19.18 19.95 7.67
N THR A 184 20.44 20.31 7.81
CA THR A 184 20.88 21.71 7.92
C THR A 184 21.21 22.21 6.51
N ASN A 185 20.99 23.47 6.21
CA ASN A 185 21.22 24.09 4.89
C ASN A 185 20.26 23.57 3.80
N ALA A 186 19.02 23.26 4.14
CA ALA A 186 17.98 23.05 3.13
C ALA A 186 17.86 24.31 2.26
N ARG A 187 17.79 24.12 0.96
CA ARG A 187 17.89 25.20 -0.04
C ARG A 187 16.70 26.15 0.00
N ALA A 188 15.54 25.67 0.42
CA ALA A 188 14.32 26.43 0.72
C ALA A 188 13.44 25.59 1.64
N PRO A 189 12.51 26.19 2.38
CA PRO A 189 11.47 25.43 3.06
C PRO A 189 10.76 24.52 2.06
N GLY A 190 10.71 23.22 2.34
CA GLY A 190 10.08 22.24 1.48
C GLY A 190 10.97 21.59 0.39
N SER A 191 12.24 21.96 0.25
CA SER A 191 13.14 21.27 -0.67
C SER A 191 13.68 19.96 -0.08
N GLN A 192 13.75 18.92 -0.90
CA GLN A 192 14.39 17.67 -0.48
C GLN A 192 15.90 17.82 -0.26
N PRO A 193 16.48 17.07 0.69
CA PRO A 193 17.92 17.04 0.85
C PRO A 193 18.59 16.42 -0.39
N PHE A 194 19.59 17.12 -0.92
CA PHE A 194 20.38 16.64 -2.04
C PHE A 194 21.71 16.06 -1.57
N PRO A 195 22.32 15.15 -2.35
CA PRO A 195 23.70 14.75 -2.13
C PRO A 195 24.62 15.98 -2.01
N GLY A 196 25.44 16.01 -0.97
CA GLY A 196 26.31 17.13 -0.66
C GLY A 196 25.77 18.11 0.39
N GLN A 197 24.50 18.01 0.77
CA GLN A 197 23.99 18.79 1.92
C GLN A 197 24.49 18.20 3.25
N THR A 198 24.68 19.07 4.22
CA THR A 198 25.03 18.66 5.58
C THR A 198 23.79 18.28 6.38
N TYR A 199 23.93 17.29 7.23
CA TYR A 199 22.90 16.88 8.17
C TYR A 199 23.43 16.88 9.61
N ALA A 200 22.52 16.97 10.56
CA ALA A 200 22.83 16.80 11.99
C ALA A 200 21.75 15.94 12.65
N THR A 201 22.15 15.07 13.56
CA THR A 201 21.19 14.29 14.37
C THR A 201 20.45 15.20 15.37
N PRO A 202 19.27 14.80 15.91
CA PRO A 202 18.50 15.60 16.87
C PRO A 202 19.32 16.08 18.08
N ASN A 203 20.27 15.30 18.53
CA ASN A 203 21.11 15.65 19.66
C ASN A 203 22.01 16.86 19.40
N CYS A 204 22.24 17.24 18.14
CA CYS A 204 23.00 18.43 17.79
C CYS A 204 22.28 19.75 18.11
N GLN A 205 20.99 19.72 18.43
CA GLN A 205 20.26 20.89 18.95
C GLN A 205 20.78 21.35 20.31
N LEU A 206 21.41 20.45 21.06
CA LEU A 206 22.06 20.74 22.36
C LEU A 206 23.47 21.28 22.19
N GLY A 207 23.98 21.38 20.96
CA GLY A 207 25.33 21.81 20.62
C GLY A 207 26.08 20.76 19.79
N ALA A 208 27.00 21.20 18.93
CA ALA A 208 27.77 20.31 18.05
C ALA A 208 28.62 19.26 18.80
N ASN A 209 28.90 19.46 20.07
CA ASN A 209 29.65 18.55 20.94
C ASN A 209 28.73 17.71 21.85
N ALA A 210 27.42 17.76 21.69
CA ALA A 210 26.52 16.99 22.54
C ALA A 210 26.70 15.47 22.33
N PRO A 211 26.58 14.65 23.37
CA PRO A 211 26.63 13.19 23.21
C PRO A 211 25.60 12.70 22.19
N GLY A 212 26.07 11.95 21.20
CA GLY A 212 25.21 11.45 20.12
C GLY A 212 24.93 12.46 19.01
N CYS A 213 25.50 13.66 19.03
CA CYS A 213 25.49 14.57 17.89
C CYS A 213 26.37 14.01 16.77
N GLN A 214 25.80 13.81 15.62
CA GLN A 214 26.51 13.46 14.39
C GLN A 214 26.19 14.49 13.32
N ILE A 215 27.21 15.10 12.77
CA ILE A 215 27.13 16.03 11.66
C ILE A 215 27.88 15.40 10.49
N GLY A 216 27.24 15.30 9.35
CA GLY A 216 27.82 14.70 8.14
C GLY A 216 27.32 15.33 6.87
N VAL A 217 27.86 14.89 5.76
CA VAL A 217 27.39 15.26 4.43
C VAL A 217 26.47 14.15 3.94
N ILE A 218 25.28 14.52 3.44
CA ILE A 218 24.37 13.58 2.85
C ILE A 218 25.02 12.99 1.61
N THR A 219 25.37 11.74 1.72
CA THR A 219 25.90 10.99 0.59
C THR A 219 24.76 10.41 -0.23
N PRO A 220 25.00 10.11 -1.51
CA PRO A 220 24.01 9.43 -2.31
C PRO A 220 23.36 8.23 -1.63
N GLY A 221 23.67 7.53 -0.68
CA GLY A 221 22.98 6.43 0.03
C GLY A 221 21.98 6.84 1.13
N GLN A 222 21.86 8.13 1.43
CA GLN A 222 21.05 8.61 2.54
C GLN A 222 19.69 9.21 2.14
N ILE A 223 19.45 9.38 0.87
CA ILE A 223 18.19 9.90 0.33
C ILE A 223 17.52 8.79 -0.46
N GLY A 224 16.67 8.00 0.11
CA GLY A 224 16.02 6.84 -0.51
C GLY A 224 16.26 6.62 -2.01
N VAL A 225 16.47 5.44 -2.47
CA VAL A 225 16.85 5.00 -3.82
C VAL A 225 18.31 5.29 -4.19
N GLN A 226 19.23 4.55 -3.56
CA GLN A 226 20.63 4.73 -3.92
C GLN A 226 21.43 3.48 -3.98
N TYR A 227 20.75 2.41 -3.72
CA TYR A 227 21.26 1.10 -4.04
C TYR A 227 21.03 0.84 -5.55
N PRO A 228 21.92 0.09 -6.18
CA PRO A 228 21.78 -0.25 -7.60
C PRO A 228 20.56 -1.14 -7.88
N ALA A 229 19.80 -1.53 -6.86
CA ALA A 229 18.53 -2.24 -6.98
C ALA A 229 17.57 -1.82 -5.86
N SER A 230 16.28 -2.01 -6.10
CA SER A 230 15.24 -1.80 -5.09
C SER A 230 15.25 -2.90 -4.04
N ASP A 231 14.39 -2.76 -3.05
CA ASP A 231 13.98 -3.87 -2.21
C ASP A 231 13.42 -5.00 -3.05
N ILE A 232 13.52 -6.21 -2.52
CA ILE A 232 12.84 -7.37 -3.06
C ILE A 232 11.42 -7.36 -2.55
N VAL A 233 10.45 -7.38 -3.45
CA VAL A 233 9.04 -7.51 -3.13
C VAL A 233 8.52 -8.89 -3.48
N SER A 234 7.72 -9.46 -2.60
CA SER A 234 7.08 -10.74 -2.83
C SER A 234 5.64 -10.73 -2.33
N GLU A 235 4.81 -11.49 -3.03
CA GLU A 235 3.41 -11.67 -2.70
C GLU A 235 3.05 -13.15 -2.86
N ILE A 236 2.38 -13.70 -1.88
CA ILE A 236 1.83 -15.05 -1.94
C ILE A 236 0.35 -14.96 -1.60
N SER A 237 -0.50 -15.45 -2.49
CA SER A 237 -1.93 -15.57 -2.25
C SER A 237 -2.36 -17.02 -2.42
N LEU A 238 -2.94 -17.59 -1.38
CA LEU A 238 -3.58 -18.90 -1.38
C LEU A 238 -5.07 -18.70 -1.18
N THR A 239 -5.90 -19.22 -2.06
CA THR A 239 -7.34 -19.00 -2.03
C THR A 239 -8.12 -20.31 -2.15
N GLY A 240 -9.18 -20.46 -1.36
CA GLY A 240 -10.14 -21.56 -1.52
C GLY A 240 -9.64 -22.94 -1.10
N TYR A 241 -8.49 -23.06 -0.43
CA TYR A 241 -8.04 -24.34 0.09
C TYR A 241 -8.74 -24.66 1.43
N LYS A 242 -9.69 -25.58 1.41
CA LYS A 242 -10.45 -26.00 2.60
C LYS A 242 -11.02 -24.80 3.39
N HIS A 243 -11.61 -23.82 2.70
CA HIS A 243 -12.15 -22.61 3.29
C HIS A 243 -11.12 -21.65 3.92
N LEU A 244 -9.84 -21.87 3.65
CA LEU A 244 -8.75 -21.04 4.12
C LEU A 244 -8.25 -20.16 2.98
N SER A 245 -8.00 -18.89 3.26
CA SER A 245 -7.26 -17.97 2.40
C SER A 245 -6.08 -17.41 3.20
N LEU A 246 -4.95 -17.24 2.52
CA LEU A 246 -3.74 -16.62 3.05
C LEU A 246 -3.25 -15.60 2.02
N ASP A 247 -3.05 -14.38 2.47
CA ASP A 247 -2.38 -13.33 1.71
C ASP A 247 -1.13 -12.89 2.48
N LEU A 248 0.02 -12.90 1.82
CA LEU A 248 1.30 -12.48 2.36
C LEU A 248 1.94 -11.51 1.40
N ASN A 249 2.25 -10.31 1.89
CA ASN A 249 3.04 -9.29 1.20
C ASN A 249 4.32 -9.04 2.00
N TYR A 250 5.45 -9.06 1.34
CA TYR A 250 6.75 -8.94 1.98
C TYR A 250 7.70 -8.08 1.16
N GLN A 251 8.34 -7.12 1.82
CA GLN A 251 9.34 -6.23 1.24
C GLN A 251 10.60 -6.31 2.09
N TRP A 252 11.70 -6.66 1.47
CA TRP A 252 12.99 -6.87 2.12
C TRP A 252 14.09 -6.10 1.41
N ASN A 253 14.83 -5.34 2.22
CA ASN A 253 15.98 -4.59 1.75
C ASN A 253 17.25 -5.46 1.81
N PRO A 254 17.81 -5.87 0.66
CA PRO A 254 18.99 -6.75 0.62
C PRO A 254 20.27 -6.05 1.07
N TYR A 255 20.30 -4.73 1.13
CA TYR A 255 21.50 -3.96 1.49
C TYR A 255 21.61 -3.71 2.99
N THR A 256 20.50 -3.51 3.65
CA THR A 256 20.42 -3.35 5.10
C THR A 256 20.10 -4.66 5.81
N SER A 257 19.66 -5.69 5.07
CA SER A 257 19.17 -6.97 5.60
C SER A 257 17.99 -6.81 6.56
N HIS A 258 17.17 -5.77 6.35
CA HIS A 258 15.98 -5.49 7.15
C HIS A 258 14.71 -5.76 6.36
N THR A 259 13.65 -6.10 7.07
CA THR A 259 12.30 -6.14 6.54
C THR A 259 11.72 -4.75 6.63
N ASP A 260 11.39 -4.15 5.48
CA ASP A 260 10.80 -2.81 5.43
C ASP A 260 9.28 -2.88 5.59
N LYS A 261 8.66 -3.92 5.03
CA LYS A 261 7.22 -4.14 5.13
C LYS A 261 6.87 -5.62 5.16
N GLU A 262 5.93 -5.96 6.02
CA GLU A 262 5.36 -7.31 6.12
C GLU A 262 3.87 -7.22 6.41
N GLU A 263 3.07 -7.91 5.62
CA GLU A 263 1.64 -8.03 5.83
C GLU A 263 1.23 -9.48 5.64
N ILE A 264 0.64 -10.05 6.66
CA ILE A 264 0.13 -11.42 6.67
C ILE A 264 -1.35 -11.35 7.02
N GLU A 265 -2.19 -11.90 6.19
CA GLU A 265 -3.62 -12.00 6.41
C GLU A 265 -4.10 -13.42 6.18
N VAL A 266 -4.71 -14.00 7.20
CA VAL A 266 -5.29 -15.34 7.17
C VAL A 266 -6.79 -15.20 7.38
N GLN A 267 -7.57 -15.78 6.50
CA GLN A 267 -9.03 -15.85 6.64
C GLN A 267 -9.49 -17.30 6.62
N TYR A 268 -10.29 -17.66 7.59
CA TYR A 268 -11.06 -18.92 7.62
C TYR A 268 -12.54 -18.63 7.44
N HIS A 269 -13.12 -19.11 6.34
CA HIS A 269 -14.48 -18.81 5.91
C HIS A 269 -15.17 -20.09 5.42
N PRO A 270 -15.63 -20.96 6.35
CA PRO A 270 -16.22 -22.25 5.99
C PRO A 270 -17.56 -22.14 5.27
N ASP A 271 -18.33 -21.10 5.54
CA ASP A 271 -19.63 -20.80 4.92
C ASP A 271 -19.96 -19.30 5.02
N SER A 272 -21.00 -18.84 4.35
CA SER A 272 -21.41 -17.43 4.30
C SER A 272 -21.74 -16.81 5.66
N SER A 273 -21.84 -17.60 6.71
CA SER A 273 -22.22 -17.16 8.05
C SER A 273 -21.07 -17.16 9.07
N ARG A 274 -19.92 -17.73 8.70
CA ARG A 274 -18.77 -17.91 9.59
C ARG A 274 -17.52 -17.35 8.96
N VAL A 275 -16.88 -16.44 9.63
CA VAL A 275 -15.58 -15.91 9.20
C VAL A 275 -14.72 -15.60 10.43
N VAL A 276 -13.44 -15.91 10.31
CA VAL A 276 -12.38 -15.50 11.24
C VAL A 276 -11.24 -14.97 10.41
N ASN A 277 -10.76 -13.78 10.74
CA ASN A 277 -9.61 -13.14 10.11
C ASN A 277 -8.53 -12.90 11.16
N LEU A 278 -7.30 -13.19 10.80
CA LEU A 278 -6.11 -12.88 11.57
C LEU A 278 -5.16 -12.10 10.67
N GLY A 279 -4.82 -10.88 11.06
CA GLY A 279 -3.91 -10.00 10.33
C GLY A 279 -2.73 -9.56 11.17
N TYR A 280 -1.58 -9.47 10.55
CA TYR A 280 -0.38 -8.84 11.08
C TYR A 280 0.16 -7.88 10.03
N ARG A 281 0.45 -6.63 10.44
CA ARG A 281 1.02 -5.61 9.58
C ARG A 281 2.22 -4.99 10.27
N PHE A 282 3.30 -4.93 9.52
CA PHE A 282 4.52 -4.27 9.92
C PHE A 282 5.01 -3.36 8.80
N GLN A 283 5.40 -2.14 9.14
CA GLN A 283 6.14 -1.23 8.29
C GLN A 283 7.15 -0.49 9.15
N GLU A 284 8.43 -0.56 8.78
CA GLU A 284 9.52 -0.02 9.57
C GLU A 284 9.31 1.47 9.89
N GLY A 285 9.44 1.84 11.16
CA GLY A 285 9.27 3.21 11.65
C GLY A 285 7.85 3.77 11.63
N ILE A 286 6.86 3.06 11.06
CA ILE A 286 5.50 3.58 10.87
C ILE A 286 4.47 2.80 11.69
N LEU A 287 4.40 1.48 11.53
CA LEU A 287 3.40 0.68 12.22
C LEU A 287 3.86 -0.75 12.50
N LYS A 288 3.34 -1.30 13.57
CA LYS A 288 3.43 -2.72 13.91
C LYS A 288 2.16 -3.11 14.67
N GLN A 289 1.28 -3.89 14.04
CA GLN A 289 -0.04 -4.14 14.61
C GLN A 289 -0.61 -5.52 14.27
N TYR A 290 -1.46 -6.00 15.17
CA TYR A 290 -2.37 -7.12 14.90
C TYR A 290 -3.76 -6.59 14.61
N ASP A 291 -4.48 -7.27 13.69
CA ASP A 291 -5.89 -7.07 13.38
C ASP A 291 -6.57 -8.43 13.38
N THR A 292 -7.46 -8.64 14.32
CA THR A 292 -8.20 -9.89 14.43
C THR A 292 -9.68 -9.58 14.38
N SER A 293 -10.43 -10.29 13.53
CA SER A 293 -11.88 -10.10 13.44
C SER A 293 -12.61 -11.42 13.21
N PHE A 294 -13.85 -11.46 13.62
CA PHE A 294 -14.71 -12.63 13.41
C PHE A 294 -16.18 -12.26 13.31
N ALA A 295 -16.93 -13.12 12.62
CA ALA A 295 -18.37 -13.21 12.71
C ALA A 295 -18.74 -14.68 12.80
N TRP A 296 -19.45 -15.06 13.86
CA TRP A 296 -19.68 -16.47 14.16
C TRP A 296 -21.05 -16.70 14.81
N PRO A 297 -21.84 -17.68 14.34
CA PRO A 297 -23.07 -18.09 15.01
C PRO A 297 -22.73 -18.82 16.32
N ILE A 298 -23.30 -18.34 17.44
CA ILE A 298 -23.06 -18.90 18.78
C ILE A 298 -24.21 -19.79 19.27
N GLY A 299 -25.23 -20.01 18.44
CA GLY A 299 -26.35 -20.91 18.67
C GLY A 299 -27.68 -20.34 18.23
N GLY A 300 -28.57 -21.21 17.75
CA GLY A 300 -29.95 -20.89 17.38
C GLY A 300 -30.06 -19.66 16.46
N HIS A 301 -30.51 -18.56 17.06
CA HIS A 301 -30.77 -17.30 16.37
C HIS A 301 -29.70 -16.23 16.62
N TRP A 302 -28.62 -16.56 17.37
CA TRP A 302 -27.61 -15.60 17.79
C TRP A 302 -26.33 -15.67 16.97
N ASN A 303 -25.79 -14.51 16.63
CA ASN A 303 -24.45 -14.34 16.09
C ASN A 303 -23.64 -13.39 16.97
N ALA A 304 -22.35 -13.66 17.08
CA ALA A 304 -21.39 -12.76 17.66
C ALA A 304 -20.48 -12.19 16.56
N VAL A 305 -20.15 -10.92 16.66
CA VAL A 305 -19.20 -10.23 15.80
C VAL A 305 -18.16 -9.51 16.66
N GLY A 306 -16.93 -9.50 16.20
CA GLY A 306 -15.87 -8.80 16.92
C GLY A 306 -14.71 -8.42 16.01
N ARG A 307 -13.99 -7.35 16.39
CA ARG A 307 -12.71 -6.97 15.82
C ARG A 307 -11.84 -6.36 16.90
N TRP A 308 -10.56 -6.62 16.84
CA TRP A 308 -9.58 -6.05 17.73
C TRP A 308 -8.32 -5.71 16.95
N VAL A 309 -7.98 -4.41 16.94
CA VAL A 309 -6.76 -3.85 16.35
C VAL A 309 -5.86 -3.37 17.48
N TYR A 310 -4.67 -3.92 17.57
CA TYR A 310 -3.70 -3.62 18.60
C TYR A 310 -2.37 -3.16 18.01
N SER A 311 -1.91 -1.96 18.41
CA SER A 311 -0.58 -1.45 18.08
C SER A 311 0.46 -2.05 19.02
N LEU A 312 1.40 -2.81 18.45
CA LEU A 312 2.57 -3.31 19.16
C LEU A 312 3.61 -2.21 19.37
N ALA A 313 3.67 -1.24 18.45
CA ALA A 313 4.58 -0.10 18.54
C ALA A 313 4.19 0.81 19.72
N ASP A 314 2.93 1.18 19.83
CA ASP A 314 2.40 2.07 20.86
C ASP A 314 1.91 1.32 22.11
N ARG A 315 1.88 -0.01 22.06
CA ARG A 315 1.37 -0.90 23.14
C ARG A 315 -0.04 -0.54 23.58
N THR A 316 -0.90 -0.22 22.62
CA THR A 316 -2.27 0.21 22.88
C THR A 316 -3.28 -0.39 21.91
N THR A 317 -4.53 -0.50 22.35
CA THR A 317 -5.64 -0.86 21.47
C THR A 317 -6.01 0.34 20.60
N ILE A 318 -5.95 0.18 19.28
CA ILE A 318 -6.38 1.20 18.31
C ILE A 318 -7.89 1.17 18.16
N GLU A 319 -8.46 -0.03 18.01
CA GLU A 319 -9.87 -0.23 17.80
C GLU A 319 -10.35 -1.56 18.41
N GLN A 320 -11.54 -1.55 18.95
CA GLN A 320 -12.23 -2.72 19.43
C GLN A 320 -13.70 -2.62 19.05
N ILE A 321 -14.21 -3.66 18.40
CA ILE A 321 -15.62 -3.83 18.07
C ILE A 321 -16.10 -5.11 18.72
N ALA A 322 -17.24 -5.03 19.39
CA ALA A 322 -17.96 -6.20 19.93
C ALA A 322 -19.45 -6.03 19.66
N GLY A 323 -20.08 -7.06 19.16
CA GLY A 323 -21.51 -6.99 18.85
C GLY A 323 -22.19 -8.34 18.85
N PHE A 324 -23.50 -8.29 19.03
CA PHE A 324 -24.37 -9.44 18.93
C PHE A 324 -25.54 -9.14 18.01
N GLU A 325 -25.92 -10.14 17.28
CA GLU A 325 -27.09 -10.12 16.41
C GLU A 325 -28.06 -11.25 16.87
N TYR A 326 -29.30 -10.88 17.07
CA TYR A 326 -30.40 -11.84 17.22
C TYR A 326 -31.28 -11.76 15.97
N LYS A 327 -31.54 -12.91 15.36
CA LYS A 327 -32.40 -13.01 14.19
C LYS A 327 -33.49 -14.03 14.38
N SER A 328 -34.75 -13.59 14.21
CA SER A 328 -35.94 -14.40 14.16
C SER A 328 -36.51 -14.45 12.73
N CYS A 329 -37.62 -15.14 12.53
CA CYS A 329 -38.35 -15.17 11.24
C CYS A 329 -38.79 -13.77 10.79
N CYS A 330 -39.08 -12.88 11.71
CA CYS A 330 -39.85 -11.67 11.43
C CYS A 330 -39.11 -10.39 11.82
N TYR A 331 -38.05 -10.48 12.62
CA TYR A 331 -37.23 -9.33 13.01
C TYR A 331 -35.79 -9.70 13.28
N ARG A 332 -34.91 -8.71 13.17
CA ARG A 332 -33.49 -8.77 13.50
C ARG A 332 -33.12 -7.59 14.40
N ILE A 333 -32.45 -7.89 15.50
CA ILE A 333 -31.90 -6.89 16.41
C ILE A 333 -30.38 -7.04 16.40
N GLN A 334 -29.66 -5.95 16.21
CA GLN A 334 -28.22 -5.92 16.22
C GLN A 334 -27.72 -4.81 17.14
N VAL A 335 -26.83 -5.16 18.04
CA VAL A 335 -26.16 -4.23 18.96
C VAL A 335 -24.66 -4.33 18.75
N VAL A 336 -24.02 -3.22 18.41
CA VAL A 336 -22.58 -3.15 18.17
C VAL A 336 -21.99 -2.02 19.01
N GLN A 337 -21.03 -2.34 19.84
CA GLN A 337 -20.18 -1.39 20.55
C GLN A 337 -18.86 -1.25 19.80
N ARG A 338 -18.43 -0.02 19.56
CA ARG A 338 -17.13 0.34 19.01
C ARG A 338 -16.39 1.21 20.01
N ARG A 339 -15.14 0.86 20.32
CA ARG A 339 -14.18 1.70 21.03
C ARG A 339 -13.00 1.94 20.11
N TYR A 340 -12.61 3.19 19.94
CA TYR A 340 -11.50 3.53 19.04
C TYR A 340 -10.69 4.69 19.60
N LEU A 341 -9.40 4.70 19.25
CA LEU A 341 -8.48 5.76 19.63
C LEU A 341 -8.76 7.00 18.79
N ARG A 342 -9.20 8.08 19.44
CA ARG A 342 -9.40 9.36 18.77
C ARG A 342 -8.10 10.14 18.73
N ARG A 343 -7.69 10.56 17.54
CA ARG A 343 -6.60 11.54 17.38
C ARG A 343 -7.20 12.95 17.35
N ILE A 344 -6.65 13.86 18.15
CA ILE A 344 -6.95 15.28 18.07
C ILE A 344 -5.97 15.94 17.12
N SER A 345 -6.43 16.95 16.35
CA SER A 345 -5.57 17.82 15.55
C SER A 345 -4.45 18.40 16.44
N GLY A 346 -3.18 18.11 16.12
CA GLY A 346 -2.03 18.52 16.94
C GLY A 346 -1.22 17.37 17.55
N GLY A 347 -1.53 16.10 17.20
CA GLY A 347 -0.70 14.94 17.57
C GLY A 347 -0.89 14.39 19.00
N ALA A 348 -1.71 15.02 19.82
CA ALA A 348 -2.09 14.45 21.10
C ALA A 348 -3.15 13.35 20.93
N THR A 349 -2.92 12.18 21.53
CA THR A 349 -3.93 11.13 21.64
C THR A 349 -4.98 11.55 22.67
N ALA A 350 -6.21 11.87 22.21
CA ALA A 350 -7.36 11.89 23.11
C ALA A 350 -7.76 10.44 23.36
N GLY A 351 -8.04 10.08 24.60
CA GLY A 351 -8.36 8.70 24.99
C GLY A 351 -9.32 7.94 24.08
N LEU A 352 -9.67 6.73 24.47
CA LEU A 352 -10.58 5.85 23.75
C LEU A 352 -11.99 6.45 23.74
N ASP A 353 -12.52 6.73 22.57
CA ASP A 353 -13.92 7.11 22.37
C ASP A 353 -14.77 5.84 22.23
N THR A 354 -16.02 5.91 22.70
CA THR A 354 -16.93 4.76 22.67
C THR A 354 -18.24 5.13 22.00
N SER A 355 -18.66 4.33 21.05
CA SER A 355 -19.98 4.47 20.41
C SER A 355 -20.75 3.14 20.47
N ILE A 356 -22.08 3.24 20.56
CA ILE A 356 -22.98 2.10 20.51
C ILE A 356 -23.94 2.33 19.34
N ALA A 357 -24.06 1.34 18.47
CA ALA A 357 -25.04 1.31 17.40
C ALA A 357 -26.09 0.23 17.72
N LEU A 358 -27.36 0.60 17.60
CA LEU A 358 -28.50 -0.31 17.68
C LEU A 358 -29.25 -0.25 16.36
N GLN A 359 -29.53 -1.41 15.79
CA GLN A 359 -30.37 -1.56 14.59
C GLN A 359 -31.48 -2.55 14.87
N LEU A 360 -32.71 -2.15 14.54
CA LEU A 360 -33.88 -3.03 14.48
C LEU A 360 -34.37 -3.08 13.04
N GLU A 361 -34.51 -4.26 12.53
CA GLU A 361 -35.06 -4.52 11.20
C GLU A 361 -36.29 -5.43 11.33
N LEU A 362 -37.36 -5.02 10.69
CA LEU A 362 -38.59 -5.82 10.55
C LEU A 362 -38.60 -6.43 9.16
N THR A 363 -38.55 -7.75 9.10
CA THR A 363 -38.45 -8.50 7.83
C THR A 363 -39.62 -8.18 6.92
N GLY A 364 -39.33 -7.62 5.73
CA GLY A 364 -40.34 -7.26 4.73
C GLY A 364 -41.04 -5.91 4.94
N LEU A 365 -40.70 -5.14 5.97
CA LEU A 365 -41.35 -3.84 6.22
C LEU A 365 -40.37 -2.68 6.21
N SER A 366 -39.46 -2.58 7.16
CA SER A 366 -38.51 -1.45 7.27
C SER A 366 -37.41 -1.73 8.27
N SER A 367 -36.34 -0.91 8.21
CA SER A 367 -35.28 -0.88 9.21
C SER A 367 -35.26 0.46 9.96
N VAL A 368 -35.01 0.43 11.25
CA VAL A 368 -34.85 1.61 12.12
C VAL A 368 -33.51 1.54 12.82
N GLY A 369 -32.77 2.62 12.85
CA GLY A 369 -31.45 2.72 13.46
C GLY A 369 -30.33 3.00 12.48
N LYS A 370 -29.09 3.03 12.96
CA LYS A 370 -27.91 3.18 12.10
C LYS A 370 -27.63 1.83 11.41
N PRO A 371 -27.31 1.83 10.08
CA PRO A 371 -27.04 0.60 9.34
C PRO A 371 -25.74 -0.05 9.84
N ALA A 372 -25.87 -0.97 10.81
CA ALA A 372 -24.73 -1.68 11.39
C ALA A 372 -24.10 -2.66 10.40
N ASP A 373 -24.88 -3.25 9.49
CA ASP A 373 -24.38 -4.17 8.46
C ASP A 373 -23.36 -3.50 7.54
N THR A 374 -23.66 -2.30 7.03
CA THR A 374 -22.72 -1.56 6.16
C THR A 374 -21.42 -1.22 6.90
N PHE A 375 -21.51 -0.96 8.19
CA PHE A 375 -20.35 -0.74 9.04
C PHE A 375 -19.55 -2.05 9.20
N LEU A 376 -20.21 -3.15 9.58
CA LEU A 376 -19.54 -4.44 9.79
C LEU A 376 -18.94 -5.02 8.51
N GLN A 377 -19.57 -4.81 7.34
CA GLN A 377 -19.02 -5.21 6.05
C GLN A 377 -17.70 -4.49 5.71
N LYS A 378 -17.54 -3.25 6.18
CA LYS A 378 -16.29 -2.50 6.03
C LYS A 378 -15.21 -2.94 7.00
N GLU A 379 -15.61 -3.30 8.22
CA GLU A 379 -14.67 -3.57 9.32
C GLU A 379 -14.29 -5.05 9.45
N ILE A 380 -15.11 -5.97 8.94
CA ILE A 380 -14.86 -7.42 9.03
C ILE A 380 -14.85 -7.99 7.61
N ARG A 381 -13.68 -8.32 7.10
CA ARG A 381 -13.51 -8.93 5.77
C ARG A 381 -14.29 -10.24 5.70
N GLY A 382 -15.12 -10.41 4.67
CA GLY A 382 -15.95 -11.61 4.49
C GLY A 382 -17.23 -11.64 5.33
N TYR A 383 -17.53 -10.60 6.11
CA TYR A 383 -18.83 -10.48 6.75
C TYR A 383 -19.92 -10.31 5.69
N THR A 384 -20.90 -11.20 5.74
CA THR A 384 -22.09 -11.12 4.90
C THR A 384 -23.30 -10.92 5.81
N ALA A 385 -24.05 -9.84 5.58
CA ALA A 385 -25.33 -9.65 6.24
C ALA A 385 -26.24 -10.82 5.85
N ARG A 386 -26.74 -11.56 6.84
CA ARG A 386 -27.59 -12.72 6.55
C ARG A 386 -28.90 -12.29 5.91
N ASP A 387 -29.07 -12.57 4.61
CA ASP A 387 -30.35 -12.42 3.93
C ASP A 387 -31.32 -13.52 4.41
N PRO A 388 -32.53 -13.16 4.85
CA PRO A 388 -33.55 -14.15 5.23
C PRO A 388 -34.02 -15.04 4.08
N ALA A 389 -33.84 -14.61 2.83
CA ALA A 389 -34.26 -15.34 1.65
C ALA A 389 -33.32 -16.50 1.22
N ASN A 390 -32.08 -16.46 1.66
CA ASN A 390 -31.06 -17.47 1.29
C ASN A 390 -30.96 -18.55 2.40
N ARG A 391 -32.00 -19.33 2.59
CA ARG A 391 -31.87 -20.64 3.26
C ARG A 391 -31.25 -21.59 2.23
N GLU A 392 -29.98 -21.92 2.39
CA GLU A 392 -29.51 -23.21 1.89
C GLU A 392 -30.33 -24.27 2.66
N ILE A 393 -31.25 -24.89 1.97
CA ILE A 393 -31.95 -26.08 2.42
C ILE A 393 -30.90 -27.19 2.53
N PRO A 394 -30.78 -27.92 3.64
CA PRO A 394 -29.76 -28.93 3.89
C PRO A 394 -29.80 -30.08 2.90
#